data_842f3e8d8f7f8e86277201775c8d9583
#
_entry.id   842f3e8d8f7f8e86277201775c8d9583
#
_cell.length_a   1.000
_cell.length_b   1.000
_cell.length_c   1.000
_cell.angle_alpha   90.00
_cell.angle_beta   90.00
_cell.angle_gamma   90.00
#
_symmetry.space_group_name_H-M   'P 1'
#
loop_
_entity.id
_entity.type
_entity.pdbx_description
1 polymer ?
#
loop_
_entity_poly.entity_id
_entity_poly.type
_entity_poly.pdbx_seq_one_letter_code
_entity_poly.pdbx_strand_id
1 'polypeptide(L)'
;MTSPNKLPPAGMMRRFSALFYDALIILAVEMMAAGIVIAVLEALLAGGLISYAPYADASDMLSNHPTWSYVYTFYLAAVWVYFFVFFWTRAGQTLGMRAWKLRLQNTDGTAISVTQALIRLATSGFGLSNLAVPFDPKKRAFHDIWAKTEVVVLPKAN
;
A
#
# COMPACT_ATOMS: atom_id res chain seq x y z
N MET A 1 0.85 22.03 28.35
CA MET A 1 1.30 20.79 29.01
C MET A 1 1.41 19.71 27.94
N THR A 2 2.60 19.41 27.49
CA THR A 2 2.85 18.26 26.59
C THR A 2 2.75 17.00 27.41
N SER A 3 1.82 16.11 27.06
CA SER A 3 1.72 14.77 27.68
C SER A 3 3.08 14.09 27.63
N PRO A 4 3.60 13.54 28.77
CA PRO A 4 4.97 13.05 28.85
C PRO A 4 5.29 11.81 28.00
N ASN A 5 4.36 11.34 27.18
CA ASN A 5 4.49 10.06 26.46
C ASN A 5 4.10 10.14 24.97
N LYS A 6 4.06 11.34 24.38
CA LYS A 6 3.70 11.46 22.96
C LYS A 6 4.93 11.20 22.07
N LEU A 7 4.87 10.17 21.23
CA LEU A 7 5.92 9.83 20.28
C LEU A 7 6.15 10.97 19.28
N PRO A 8 7.40 11.23 18.87
CA PRO A 8 7.69 12.31 17.93
C PRO A 8 7.08 12.04 16.56
N PRO A 9 6.52 13.06 15.89
CA PRO A 9 5.95 12.91 14.56
C PRO A 9 7.04 12.64 13.51
N ALA A 10 6.70 11.80 12.52
CA ALA A 10 7.62 11.43 11.46
C ALA A 10 7.81 12.56 10.44
N GLY A 11 9.06 12.91 10.17
CA GLY A 11 9.43 13.86 9.13
C GLY A 11 9.28 13.27 7.72
N MET A 12 9.26 14.17 6.73
CA MET A 12 9.05 13.85 5.30
C MET A 12 10.06 12.81 4.78
N MET A 13 11.35 12.99 5.02
CA MET A 13 12.39 12.09 4.50
C MET A 13 12.21 10.64 4.95
N ARG A 14 11.91 10.41 6.24
CA ARG A 14 11.65 9.06 6.75
C ARG A 14 10.42 8.42 6.09
N ARG A 15 9.38 9.22 5.82
CA ARG A 15 8.17 8.75 5.15
C ARG A 15 8.44 8.34 3.71
N PHE A 16 9.22 9.14 2.95
CA PHE A 16 9.63 8.79 1.60
C PHE A 16 10.55 7.58 1.55
N SER A 17 11.48 7.46 2.49
CA SER A 17 12.33 6.26 2.58
C SER A 17 11.51 5.00 2.86
N ALA A 18 10.54 5.07 3.78
CA ALA A 18 9.63 3.95 4.02
C ALA A 18 8.80 3.62 2.78
N LEU A 19 8.25 4.63 2.10
CA LEU A 19 7.49 4.47 0.87
C LEU A 19 8.32 3.83 -0.25
N PHE A 20 9.58 4.19 -0.39
CA PHE A 20 10.49 3.58 -1.36
C PHE A 20 10.68 2.07 -1.09
N TYR A 21 10.89 1.68 0.17
CA TYR A 21 10.97 0.27 0.55
C TYR A 21 9.66 -0.46 0.28
N ASP A 22 8.52 0.15 0.63
CA ASP A 22 7.22 -0.43 0.37
C ASP A 22 6.93 -0.57 -1.13
N ALA A 23 7.39 0.38 -1.96
CA ALA A 23 7.25 0.29 -3.41
C ALA A 23 7.99 -0.93 -3.99
N LEU A 24 9.19 -1.24 -3.50
CA LEU A 24 9.91 -2.45 -3.93
C LEU A 24 9.20 -3.74 -3.48
N ILE A 25 8.66 -3.75 -2.27
CA ILE A 25 7.96 -4.91 -1.72
C ILE A 25 6.64 -5.14 -2.46
N ILE A 26 5.84 -4.08 -2.66
CA ILE A 26 4.56 -4.22 -3.36
C ILE A 26 4.76 -4.60 -4.82
N LEU A 27 5.80 -4.10 -5.48
CA LEU A 27 6.15 -4.53 -6.83
C LEU A 27 6.41 -6.04 -6.88
N ALA A 28 7.16 -6.59 -5.92
CA ALA A 28 7.40 -8.03 -5.84
C ALA A 28 6.11 -8.82 -5.57
N VAL A 29 5.23 -8.31 -4.70
CA VAL A 29 3.92 -8.91 -4.42
C VAL A 29 3.03 -8.90 -5.66
N GLU A 30 2.98 -7.79 -6.40
CA GLU A 30 2.22 -7.66 -7.64
C GLU A 30 2.76 -8.59 -8.75
N MET A 31 4.08 -8.68 -8.90
CA MET A 31 4.69 -9.62 -9.84
C MET A 31 4.34 -11.07 -9.50
N MET A 32 4.32 -11.42 -8.22
CA MET A 32 3.93 -12.77 -7.78
C MET A 32 2.43 -13.02 -8.02
N ALA A 33 1.57 -12.04 -7.70
CA ALA A 33 0.14 -12.12 -7.95
C ALA A 33 -0.17 -12.26 -9.46
N ALA A 34 0.51 -11.48 -10.31
CA ALA A 34 0.42 -11.59 -11.75
C ALA A 34 0.90 -12.96 -12.27
N GLY A 35 2.04 -13.43 -11.76
CA GLY A 35 2.63 -14.71 -12.13
C GLY A 35 1.72 -15.90 -11.78
N ILE A 36 1.00 -15.85 -10.66
CA ILE A 36 0.03 -16.89 -10.28
C ILE A 36 -1.11 -16.95 -11.31
N VAL A 37 -1.65 -15.82 -11.74
CA VAL A 37 -2.72 -15.77 -12.74
C VAL A 37 -2.24 -16.37 -14.05
N ILE A 38 -1.05 -15.97 -14.54
CA ILE A 38 -0.47 -16.49 -15.78
C ILE A 38 -0.23 -18.00 -15.64
N ALA A 39 0.34 -18.48 -14.55
CA ALA A 39 0.59 -19.91 -14.33
C ALA A 39 -0.70 -20.74 -14.35
N VAL A 40 -1.79 -20.22 -13.77
CA VAL A 40 -3.11 -20.87 -13.81
C VAL A 40 -3.65 -20.93 -15.24
N LEU A 41 -3.55 -19.82 -15.99
CA LEU A 41 -4.02 -19.78 -17.39
C LEU A 41 -3.22 -20.73 -18.29
N GLU A 42 -1.89 -20.80 -18.12
CA GLU A 42 -1.04 -21.73 -18.86
C GLU A 42 -1.38 -23.20 -18.53
N ALA A 43 -1.65 -23.51 -17.26
CA ALA A 43 -2.09 -24.84 -16.86
C ALA A 43 -3.44 -25.23 -17.48
N LEU A 44 -4.39 -24.28 -17.57
CA LEU A 44 -5.69 -24.50 -18.22
C LEU A 44 -5.54 -24.68 -19.73
N LEU A 45 -4.65 -23.91 -20.38
CA LEU A 45 -4.33 -24.08 -21.80
C LEU A 45 -3.73 -25.44 -22.08
N ALA A 46 -2.72 -25.85 -21.29
CA ALA A 46 -2.08 -27.16 -21.42
C ALA A 46 -3.06 -28.33 -21.24
N GLY A 47 -4.08 -28.14 -20.38
CA GLY A 47 -5.17 -29.09 -20.19
C GLY A 47 -6.24 -29.08 -21.28
N GLY A 48 -6.13 -28.19 -22.28
CA GLY A 48 -7.12 -28.05 -23.35
C GLY A 48 -8.45 -27.44 -22.93
N LEU A 49 -8.49 -26.79 -21.75
CA LEU A 49 -9.70 -26.19 -21.17
C LEU A 49 -10.00 -24.78 -21.70
N ILE A 50 -9.01 -24.08 -22.17
CA ILE A 50 -9.10 -22.74 -22.73
C ILE A 50 -8.25 -22.58 -23.99
N SER A 51 -8.50 -21.50 -24.74
CA SER A 51 -7.67 -21.05 -25.85
C SER A 51 -7.50 -19.53 -25.75
N TYR A 52 -6.32 -19.02 -26.11
CA TYR A 52 -6.08 -17.58 -26.14
C TYR A 52 -6.51 -16.92 -27.45
N ALA A 53 -6.85 -17.68 -28.47
CA ALA A 53 -7.21 -17.10 -29.78
C ALA A 53 -8.31 -16.03 -29.63
N PRO A 54 -8.15 -14.85 -30.24
CA PRO A 54 -7.14 -14.46 -31.23
C PRO A 54 -5.83 -13.87 -30.65
N TYR A 55 -5.59 -13.92 -29.34
CA TYR A 55 -4.42 -13.33 -28.66
C TYR A 55 -3.21 -14.26 -28.77
N ALA A 56 -2.00 -13.67 -28.72
CA ALA A 56 -0.75 -14.39 -28.85
C ALA A 56 -0.43 -15.28 -27.64
N ASP A 57 -0.71 -14.79 -26.44
CA ASP A 57 -0.45 -15.48 -25.16
C ASP A 57 -1.35 -14.96 -24.03
N ALA A 58 -1.16 -15.48 -22.80
CA ALA A 58 -1.89 -15.04 -21.62
C ALA A 58 -1.74 -13.55 -21.31
N SER A 59 -0.54 -13.00 -21.45
CA SER A 59 -0.27 -11.58 -21.17
C SER A 59 -0.98 -10.67 -22.17
N ASP A 60 -0.96 -11.03 -23.44
CA ASP A 60 -1.66 -10.31 -24.50
C ASP A 60 -3.17 -10.35 -24.27
N MET A 61 -3.73 -11.51 -23.93
CA MET A 61 -5.14 -11.64 -23.58
C MET A 61 -5.51 -10.80 -22.36
N LEU A 62 -4.74 -10.86 -21.27
CA LEU A 62 -5.00 -10.11 -20.04
C LEU A 62 -4.88 -8.58 -20.25
N SER A 63 -4.10 -8.14 -21.24
CA SER A 63 -3.90 -6.72 -21.52
C SER A 63 -4.94 -6.16 -22.49
N ASN A 64 -5.39 -6.94 -23.47
CA ASN A 64 -6.14 -6.46 -24.62
C ASN A 64 -7.57 -7.00 -24.75
N HIS A 65 -7.93 -8.03 -23.98
CA HIS A 65 -9.29 -8.56 -24.00
C HIS A 65 -10.29 -7.54 -23.41
N PRO A 66 -11.43 -7.23 -24.07
CA PRO A 66 -12.36 -6.16 -23.67
C PRO A 66 -12.96 -6.32 -22.26
N THR A 67 -12.98 -7.52 -21.70
CA THR A 67 -13.50 -7.78 -20.34
C THR A 67 -12.37 -8.19 -19.39
N TRP A 68 -11.52 -9.14 -19.77
CA TRP A 68 -10.49 -9.71 -18.90
C TRP A 68 -9.40 -8.71 -18.51
N SER A 69 -9.09 -7.72 -19.35
CA SER A 69 -8.15 -6.65 -19.00
C SER A 69 -8.62 -5.85 -17.80
N TYR A 70 -9.92 -5.52 -17.72
CA TYR A 70 -10.48 -4.81 -16.57
C TYR A 70 -10.52 -5.71 -15.32
N VAL A 71 -10.90 -6.98 -15.46
CA VAL A 71 -10.92 -7.94 -14.34
C VAL A 71 -9.51 -8.11 -13.75
N TYR A 72 -8.52 -8.27 -14.62
CA TYR A 72 -7.13 -8.42 -14.21
C TYR A 72 -6.58 -7.14 -13.56
N THR A 73 -6.84 -5.98 -14.14
CA THR A 73 -6.45 -4.69 -13.53
C THR A 73 -7.09 -4.50 -12.17
N PHE A 74 -8.39 -4.82 -12.04
CA PHE A 74 -9.08 -4.74 -10.75
C PHE A 74 -8.50 -5.71 -9.73
N TYR A 75 -8.14 -6.91 -10.14
CA TYR A 75 -7.49 -7.90 -9.26
C TYR A 75 -6.16 -7.37 -8.71
N LEU A 76 -5.28 -6.84 -9.56
CA LEU A 76 -4.02 -6.24 -9.12
C LEU A 76 -4.25 -5.02 -8.22
N ALA A 77 -5.17 -4.14 -8.58
CA ALA A 77 -5.54 -3.02 -7.72
C ALA A 77 -6.06 -3.47 -6.33
N ALA A 78 -6.83 -4.56 -6.28
CA ALA A 78 -7.29 -5.15 -5.02
C ALA A 78 -6.14 -5.74 -4.18
N VAL A 79 -5.14 -6.38 -4.81
CA VAL A 79 -3.92 -6.85 -4.13
C VAL A 79 -3.17 -5.68 -3.50
N TRP A 80 -2.99 -4.58 -4.27
CA TRP A 80 -2.34 -3.36 -3.80
C TRP A 80 -3.07 -2.73 -2.61
N VAL A 81 -4.39 -2.56 -2.70
CA VAL A 81 -5.22 -2.01 -1.61
C VAL A 81 -5.16 -2.91 -0.38
N TYR A 82 -5.30 -4.24 -0.59
CA TYR A 82 -5.27 -5.21 0.50
C TYR A 82 -3.94 -5.18 1.26
N PHE A 83 -2.81 -5.08 0.57
CA PHE A 83 -1.49 -4.98 1.18
C PHE A 83 -1.43 -3.83 2.20
N PHE A 84 -1.77 -2.61 1.79
CA PHE A 84 -1.70 -1.46 2.70
C PHE A 84 -2.73 -1.52 3.82
N VAL A 85 -3.98 -1.87 3.50
CA VAL A 85 -5.05 -1.97 4.50
C VAL A 85 -4.70 -3.02 5.55
N PHE A 86 -4.24 -4.19 5.14
CA PHE A 86 -3.85 -5.27 6.05
C PHE A 86 -2.75 -4.83 7.02
N PHE A 87 -1.65 -4.30 6.51
CA PHE A 87 -0.52 -3.91 7.35
C PHE A 87 -0.84 -2.71 8.25
N TRP A 88 -1.56 -1.73 7.76
CA TRP A 88 -1.91 -0.55 8.54
C TRP A 88 -2.91 -0.85 9.66
N THR A 89 -3.90 -1.69 9.41
CA THR A 89 -4.92 -2.00 10.43
C THR A 89 -4.46 -3.05 11.43
N ARG A 90 -3.60 -3.99 11.03
CA ARG A 90 -3.12 -5.07 11.91
C ARG A 90 -1.90 -4.68 12.73
N ALA A 91 -0.92 -4.07 12.13
CA ALA A 91 0.36 -3.75 12.75
C ALA A 91 0.60 -2.23 12.93
N GLY A 92 -0.19 -1.38 12.29
CA GLY A 92 0.09 0.06 12.20
C GLY A 92 1.36 0.36 11.40
N GLN A 93 1.94 -0.61 10.71
CA GLN A 93 3.22 -0.49 10.03
C GLN A 93 3.27 -1.39 8.81
N THR A 94 3.67 -0.86 7.66
CA THR A 94 4.15 -1.66 6.55
C THR A 94 5.57 -2.15 6.82
N LEU A 95 6.09 -3.01 5.95
CA LEU A 95 7.47 -3.52 6.08
C LEU A 95 8.49 -2.39 5.91
N GLY A 96 8.27 -1.46 4.97
CA GLY A 96 9.10 -0.27 4.83
C GLY A 96 9.02 0.64 6.05
N MET A 97 7.82 0.85 6.61
CA MET A 97 7.65 1.62 7.84
C MET A 97 8.38 0.98 9.03
N ARG A 98 8.42 -0.34 9.13
CA ARG A 98 9.19 -1.05 10.17
C ARG A 98 10.70 -0.79 10.05
N ALA A 99 11.24 -0.83 8.84
CA ALA A 99 12.65 -0.54 8.60
C ALA A 99 13.05 0.87 9.08
N TRP A 100 12.14 1.84 8.92
CA TRP A 100 12.36 3.23 9.32
C TRP A 100 11.78 3.58 10.70
N LYS A 101 11.32 2.58 11.48
CA LYS A 101 10.73 2.74 12.81
C LYS A 101 9.55 3.72 12.83
N LEU A 102 8.72 3.67 11.82
CA LEU A 102 7.51 4.46 11.71
C LEU A 102 6.30 3.64 12.14
N ARG A 103 5.34 4.30 12.80
CA ARG A 103 4.05 3.71 13.15
C ARG A 103 2.93 4.66 12.77
N LEU A 104 1.92 4.12 12.12
CA LEU A 104 0.65 4.77 11.82
C LEU A 104 -0.33 4.46 12.94
N GLN A 105 -0.96 5.49 13.48
CA GLN A 105 -1.91 5.37 14.58
C GLN A 105 -2.92 6.52 14.56
N ASN A 106 -3.98 6.39 15.35
CA ASN A 106 -4.84 7.51 15.71
C ASN A 106 -4.10 8.47 16.65
N THR A 107 -4.62 9.69 16.81
CA THR A 107 -4.02 10.72 17.69
C THR A 107 -4.02 10.35 19.18
N ASP A 108 -4.82 9.35 19.57
CA ASP A 108 -4.88 8.74 20.90
C ASP A 108 -3.96 7.50 21.05
N GLY A 109 -3.22 7.14 19.99
CA GLY A 109 -2.32 5.99 19.97
C GLY A 109 -2.97 4.65 19.60
N THR A 110 -4.27 4.61 19.37
CA THR A 110 -4.99 3.38 18.96
C THR A 110 -4.73 3.00 17.50
N ALA A 111 -5.02 1.75 17.15
CA ALA A 111 -4.93 1.28 15.77
C ALA A 111 -5.99 1.96 14.88
N ILE A 112 -5.66 2.17 13.62
CA ILE A 112 -6.58 2.75 12.65
C ILE A 112 -7.61 1.73 12.16
N SER A 113 -8.77 2.22 11.73
CA SER A 113 -9.82 1.41 11.11
C SER A 113 -9.56 1.18 9.61
N VAL A 114 -10.25 0.19 9.04
CA VAL A 114 -10.26 -0.06 7.58
C VAL A 114 -10.70 1.17 6.79
N THR A 115 -11.75 1.86 7.27
CA THR A 115 -12.24 3.09 6.63
C THR A 115 -11.15 4.17 6.59
N GLN A 116 -10.42 4.37 7.69
CA GLN A 116 -9.32 5.33 7.73
C GLN A 116 -8.18 4.92 6.77
N ALA A 117 -7.86 3.62 6.68
CA ALA A 117 -6.87 3.12 5.74
C ALA A 117 -7.28 3.40 4.28
N LEU A 118 -8.54 3.17 3.92
CA LEU A 118 -9.07 3.47 2.58
C LEU A 118 -9.06 4.97 2.26
N ILE A 119 -9.45 5.82 3.21
CA ILE A 119 -9.36 7.29 3.06
C ILE A 119 -7.90 7.70 2.81
N ARG A 120 -6.95 7.13 3.55
CA ARG A 120 -5.52 7.38 3.36
C ARG A 120 -5.05 7.01 1.96
N LEU A 121 -5.41 5.82 1.46
CA LEU A 121 -5.07 5.40 0.10
C LEU A 121 -5.65 6.35 -0.95
N ALA A 122 -6.94 6.68 -0.84
CA ALA A 122 -7.62 7.58 -1.78
C ALA A 122 -7.02 9.00 -1.80
N THR A 123 -6.52 9.48 -0.65
CA THR A 123 -5.98 10.85 -0.51
C THR A 123 -4.45 10.91 -0.50
N SER A 124 -3.75 9.76 -0.64
CA SER A 124 -2.29 9.70 -0.61
C SER A 124 -1.63 10.23 -1.88
N GLY A 125 -2.30 10.12 -3.04
CA GLY A 125 -1.73 10.46 -4.34
C GLY A 125 -0.40 9.74 -4.58
N PHE A 126 -0.36 8.43 -4.34
CA PHE A 126 0.87 7.60 -4.40
C PHE A 126 2.03 8.13 -3.54
N GLY A 127 1.70 8.77 -2.43
CA GLY A 127 2.68 9.32 -1.48
C GLY A 127 2.99 10.80 -1.66
N LEU A 128 2.53 11.44 -2.73
CA LEU A 128 2.74 12.88 -2.98
C LEU A 128 2.18 13.76 -1.85
N SER A 129 1.13 13.31 -1.16
CA SER A 129 0.56 14.01 -0.01
C SER A 129 1.56 14.23 1.15
N ASN A 130 2.67 13.46 1.20
CA ASN A 130 3.75 13.66 2.16
C ASN A 130 4.53 14.98 1.93
N LEU A 131 4.42 15.59 0.76
CA LEU A 131 5.00 16.91 0.50
C LEU A 131 4.40 18.01 1.38
N ALA A 132 3.22 17.81 1.95
CA ALA A 132 2.60 18.73 2.91
C ALA A 132 3.27 18.70 4.30
N VAL A 133 4.00 17.64 4.65
CA VAL A 133 4.58 17.43 6.00
C VAL A 133 5.48 18.58 6.47
N PRO A 134 6.37 19.18 5.66
CA PRO A 134 7.21 20.29 6.10
C PRO A 134 6.42 21.58 6.43
N PHE A 135 5.23 21.73 5.85
CA PHE A 135 4.39 22.94 5.98
C PHE A 135 3.37 22.82 7.13
N ASP A 136 3.17 21.62 7.70
CA ASP A 136 2.28 21.43 8.84
C ASP A 136 3.08 21.45 10.17
N PRO A 137 2.73 22.31 11.14
CA PRO A 137 3.41 22.36 12.44
C PRO A 137 3.41 21.02 13.20
N LYS A 138 2.42 20.18 12.94
CA LYS A 138 2.30 18.82 13.52
C LYS A 138 2.92 17.73 12.65
N LYS A 139 3.59 18.09 11.55
CA LYS A 139 4.22 17.19 10.57
C LYS A 139 3.25 16.12 10.04
N ARG A 140 2.01 16.52 9.72
CA ARG A 140 1.00 15.64 9.12
C ARG A 140 1.01 15.78 7.60
N ALA A 141 0.87 14.67 6.90
CA ALA A 141 0.58 14.66 5.48
C ALA A 141 -0.89 14.97 5.21
N PHE A 142 -1.24 15.29 3.98
CA PHE A 142 -2.63 15.56 3.61
C PHE A 142 -3.56 14.38 3.95
N HIS A 143 -3.16 13.16 3.63
CA HIS A 143 -3.91 11.95 3.98
C HIS A 143 -4.01 11.70 5.51
N ASP A 144 -3.04 12.16 6.29
CA ASP A 144 -3.11 12.07 7.76
C ASP A 144 -4.23 12.96 8.31
N ILE A 145 -4.37 14.17 7.74
CA ILE A 145 -5.40 15.14 8.14
C ILE A 145 -6.79 14.59 7.82
N TRP A 146 -6.99 14.12 6.59
CA TRP A 146 -8.28 13.59 6.14
C TRP A 146 -8.71 12.34 6.89
N ALA A 147 -7.80 11.43 7.16
CA ALA A 147 -8.09 10.20 7.91
C ALA A 147 -8.07 10.41 9.44
N LYS A 148 -7.73 11.60 9.94
CA LYS A 148 -7.56 11.91 11.39
C LYS A 148 -6.55 10.99 12.08
N THR A 149 -5.44 10.72 11.40
CA THR A 149 -4.36 9.84 11.85
C THR A 149 -3.04 10.59 11.97
N GLU A 150 -2.03 9.94 12.52
CA GLU A 150 -0.67 10.45 12.59
C GLU A 150 0.36 9.34 12.33
N VAL A 151 1.51 9.73 11.80
CA VAL A 151 2.67 8.83 11.68
C VAL A 151 3.74 9.29 12.64
N VAL A 152 4.14 8.41 13.53
CA VAL A 152 5.10 8.68 14.62
C VAL A 152 6.36 7.85 14.45
N VAL A 153 7.44 8.27 15.11
CA VAL A 153 8.71 7.55 15.16
C VAL A 153 8.79 6.75 16.44
N LEU A 154 9.00 5.45 16.33
CA LEU A 154 9.21 4.57 17.47
C LEU A 154 10.62 4.74 18.06
N PRO A 155 10.80 4.61 19.39
CA PRO A 155 12.11 4.63 20.01
C PRO A 155 13.01 3.50 19.49
N LYS A 156 14.32 3.66 19.62
CA LYS A 156 15.24 2.54 19.41
C LYS A 156 14.96 1.51 20.53
N ALA A 157 14.74 0.26 20.13
CA ALA A 157 14.85 -0.83 21.10
C ALA A 157 16.29 -0.87 21.61
N ASN A 158 16.46 -0.75 22.91
CA ASN A 158 17.76 -0.97 23.55
C ASN A 158 18.09 -2.45 23.49
#